data_2ef65d3aeeff6053717440073c89ca06
#
_entry.id   2ef65d3aeeff6053717440073c89ca06
#
_cell.length_a   1.000
_cell.length_b   1.000
_cell.length_c   1.000
_cell.angle_alpha   90.00
_cell.angle_beta   90.00
_cell.angle_gamma   90.00
#
_symmetry.space_group_name_H-M   'P 1'
#
loop_
_entity.id
_entity.type
_entity.pdbx_description
1 polymer ?
#
loop_
_entity_poly.entity_id
_entity_poly.type
_entity_poly.pdbx_seq_one_letter_code
_entity_poly.pdbx_strand_id
1 'polypeptide(L)'
;GNTSADNGSTAADQMGAAVEDKTDAADTQKEDTSSSNEKLVVYTNNGTEGRDAYLIEKAKEAGFDIEVVALGASEVTERMIAEKNNPLCDVTFGLNNIEYEKLKANGLLQKWEPDWVDGVDADLIDPDGYYYPVTTTPLVLMGNADYDNMPSDWTDLTKDEYKGLYQLHNLGGGTAKTVFASIISRYQDPDGDLGISDEGWEIAAKFLGNAHNIADGEDAVGSVIDGTYPMDEHWASGVLTEQKDRDYKFQIMTPDIGEPYVVESLAISAGTKKYDTCVAFLNWLGSSDVQLDWSNNYGTIPCQKEALDQVSDDIKELMETLKPQDLDWSFIAENVDAWVEKAELEYVQ
;
A
#
# COMPACT_ATOMS: atom_id res chain seq x y z
N GLY A 1 -7.86 15.25 -17.69
CA GLY A 1 -7.18 14.98 -17.20
C GLY A 1 -6.30 14.52 -16.24
N ASN A 2 -5.87 14.30 -15.85
CA ASN A 2 -5.21 13.94 -15.24
C ASN A 2 -4.71 13.59 -14.40
N THR A 3 -4.55 13.57 -14.12
CA THR A 3 -4.08 13.38 -13.40
C THR A 3 -3.50 12.84 -12.70
N SER A 4 -3.61 12.45 -12.70
CA SER A 4 -3.16 11.91 -12.19
C SER A 4 -2.41 11.76 -11.59
N ALA A 5 -2.30 12.09 -11.66
CA ALA A 5 -1.49 12.19 -11.26
C ALA A 5 -1.01 11.71 -10.24
N ASP A 6 -1.20 11.44 -9.76
CA ASP A 6 -0.80 11.09 -8.78
C ASP A 6 0.13 10.46 -8.72
N ASN A 7 0.49 10.36 -9.20
CA ASN A 7 1.41 9.98 -9.24
C ASN A 7 2.07 9.11 -8.62
N GLY A 8 2.44 8.55 -8.83
CA GLY A 8 3.21 7.72 -8.19
C GLY A 8 2.85 7.28 -6.91
N SER A 9 1.91 7.82 -6.38
CA SER A 9 1.51 7.40 -5.13
C SER A 9 0.68 6.23 -5.25
N THR A 10 0.77 5.35 -4.35
CA THR A 10 -0.18 4.29 -4.27
C THR A 10 -1.39 4.86 -3.61
N ALA A 11 -2.46 4.15 -3.66
CA ALA A 11 -3.63 4.52 -2.93
C ALA A 11 -3.29 4.75 -1.48
N ALA A 12 -2.42 3.93 -0.93
CA ALA A 12 -2.05 4.09 0.46
C ALA A 12 -1.34 5.40 0.70
N ASP A 13 -0.44 5.78 -0.15
CA ASP A 13 0.25 7.02 0.05
C ASP A 13 -0.66 8.21 -0.13
N GLN A 14 -1.56 8.14 -1.11
CA GLN A 14 -2.42 9.24 -1.31
C GLN A 14 -3.38 9.41 -0.20
N MET A 15 -3.87 8.32 0.34
CA MET A 15 -4.81 8.44 1.39
C MET A 15 -4.17 8.98 2.63
N GLY A 16 -2.92 8.89 2.72
CA GLY A 16 -2.28 9.39 3.88
C GLY A 16 -1.91 10.81 3.84
N ALA A 17 -2.35 11.50 2.91
CA ALA A 17 -1.90 12.79 2.79
C ALA A 17 -2.25 13.55 3.94
N ALA A 18 -1.60 13.66 4.72
CA ALA A 18 -1.66 14.47 5.73
C ALA A 18 -2.51 15.33 6.33
N VAL A 19 -3.19 15.09 7.14
CA VAL A 19 -3.95 15.93 7.83
C VAL A 19 -3.44 15.96 9.15
N GLU A 20 -3.21 17.00 9.74
CA GLU A 20 -2.70 17.03 10.94
C GLU A 20 -3.61 16.73 11.95
N ASP A 21 -3.35 16.24 12.88
CA ASP A 21 -4.18 15.91 13.88
C ASP A 21 -4.67 16.88 14.64
N LYS A 22 -5.62 16.79 15.19
CA LYS A 22 -6.13 17.68 15.88
C LYS A 22 -6.65 17.30 17.11
N THR A 23 -6.63 16.35 17.57
CA THR A 23 -7.34 16.03 18.67
C THR A 23 -6.60 16.23 19.81
N ASP A 24 -7.02 16.38 20.81
CA ASP A 24 -6.33 16.64 21.81
C ASP A 24 -6.54 15.75 22.72
N ALA A 25 -6.04 15.12 22.95
CA ALA A 25 -6.18 14.19 23.78
C ALA A 25 -6.27 14.42 25.07
N ALA A 26 -6.17 15.29 25.36
CA ALA A 26 -6.16 15.55 26.61
C ALA A 26 -6.98 14.99 27.48
N ASP A 27 -7.85 14.92 27.34
CA ASP A 27 -8.70 14.63 28.21
C ASP A 27 -8.67 13.50 28.75
N THR A 28 -8.31 13.06 28.91
CA THR A 28 -8.35 12.10 29.32
C THR A 28 -8.54 11.54 30.35
N GLN A 29 -8.76 11.51 30.74
CA GLN A 29 -9.05 11.03 31.55
C GLN A 29 -9.21 10.16 32.34
N LYS A 30 -9.88 9.83 32.75
CA LYS A 30 -10.32 9.15 33.46
C LYS A 30 -10.24 7.87 33.18
N GLU A 31 -10.02 7.07 33.83
CA GLU A 31 -9.87 5.92 33.58
C GLU A 31 -10.89 5.09 33.77
N ASP A 32 -11.38 4.36 33.12
CA ASP A 32 -12.40 3.60 33.22
C ASP A 32 -11.91 2.25 33.43
N THR A 33 -12.40 1.54 34.20
CA THR A 33 -11.93 0.22 34.47
C THR A 33 -12.43 -0.79 33.46
N SER A 34 -13.35 -0.43 32.63
CA SER A 34 -13.83 -1.34 31.62
C SER A 34 -13.00 -1.19 30.37
N SER A 35 -12.43 -2.27 29.87
CA SER A 35 -11.60 -2.18 28.67
C SER A 35 -12.38 -1.68 27.47
N SER A 36 -13.68 -1.97 27.39
CA SER A 36 -14.47 -1.53 26.26
C SER A 36 -14.70 -0.02 26.25
N ASN A 37 -14.52 0.64 27.40
CA ASN A 37 -14.72 2.07 27.48
C ASN A 37 -13.39 2.86 27.44
N GLU A 38 -12.28 2.18 27.34
CA GLU A 38 -11.01 2.87 27.27
C GLU A 38 -10.88 3.57 25.93
N LYS A 39 -10.37 4.78 25.93
CA LYS A 39 -10.13 5.50 24.69
C LYS A 39 -8.85 5.02 24.05
N LEU A 40 -8.94 4.62 22.80
CA LEU A 40 -7.78 4.20 22.03
C LEU A 40 -7.31 5.32 21.12
N VAL A 41 -6.01 5.48 20.99
CA VAL A 41 -5.40 6.42 20.05
C VAL A 41 -4.99 5.63 18.80
N VAL A 42 -5.57 5.99 17.66
CA VAL A 42 -5.36 5.32 16.38
C VAL A 42 -4.52 6.23 15.49
N TYR A 43 -3.32 5.78 15.12
CA TYR A 43 -2.51 6.50 14.13
C TYR A 43 -2.79 5.85 12.77
N THR A 44 -3.11 6.68 11.79
CA THR A 44 -3.51 6.16 10.49
C THR A 44 -3.11 7.10 9.35
N ASN A 45 -2.85 6.53 8.20
CA ASN A 45 -2.74 7.28 6.96
C ASN A 45 -4.05 7.23 6.16
N ASN A 46 -5.12 6.70 6.75
CA ASN A 46 -6.42 6.59 6.12
C ASN A 46 -7.45 7.54 6.72
N GLY A 47 -7.02 8.74 7.06
CA GLY A 47 -7.91 9.70 7.75
C GLY A 47 -8.43 10.85 6.91
N THR A 48 -8.06 10.93 5.63
CA THR A 48 -8.48 12.05 4.79
C THR A 48 -9.89 11.86 4.21
N GLU A 49 -10.42 12.93 3.67
CA GLU A 49 -11.72 12.90 2.98
C GLU A 49 -12.87 12.38 3.82
N GLY A 50 -12.85 12.73 5.10
CA GLY A 50 -13.93 12.33 6.02
C GLY A 50 -13.78 10.95 6.60
N ARG A 51 -12.74 10.20 6.21
CA ARG A 51 -12.54 8.85 6.73
C ARG A 51 -12.31 8.81 8.23
N ASP A 52 -11.63 9.82 8.79
CA ASP A 52 -11.40 9.90 10.23
C ASP A 52 -12.70 10.02 11.01
N ALA A 53 -13.57 10.95 10.61
CA ALA A 53 -14.86 11.14 11.26
C ALA A 53 -15.76 9.92 11.10
N TYR A 54 -15.73 9.29 9.93
CA TYR A 54 -16.50 8.08 9.65
C TYR A 54 -16.03 6.94 10.57
N LEU A 55 -14.72 6.75 10.69
CA LEU A 55 -14.17 5.70 11.54
C LEU A 55 -14.56 5.92 13.02
N ILE A 56 -14.45 7.16 13.50
CA ILE A 56 -14.81 7.50 14.88
C ILE A 56 -16.28 7.17 15.13
N GLU A 57 -17.16 7.56 14.22
CA GLU A 57 -18.58 7.31 14.37
C GLU A 57 -18.92 5.82 14.34
N LYS A 58 -18.38 5.08 13.39
CA LYS A 58 -18.64 3.65 13.29
C LYS A 58 -18.07 2.88 14.49
N ALA A 59 -16.89 3.27 14.95
CA ALA A 59 -16.31 2.68 16.15
C ALA A 59 -17.20 2.91 17.36
N LYS A 60 -17.74 4.12 17.48
CA LYS A 60 -18.62 4.45 18.60
C LYS A 60 -19.89 3.60 18.56
N GLU A 61 -20.48 3.41 17.40
CA GLU A 61 -21.65 2.53 17.24
C GLU A 61 -21.34 1.09 17.67
N ALA A 62 -20.11 0.66 17.49
CA ALA A 62 -19.66 -0.68 17.86
C ALA A 62 -19.19 -0.78 19.33
N GLY A 63 -19.21 0.33 20.04
CA GLY A 63 -18.84 0.33 21.46
C GLY A 63 -17.40 0.74 21.74
N PHE A 64 -16.70 1.34 20.77
CA PHE A 64 -15.32 1.77 20.95
C PHE A 64 -15.20 3.29 20.91
N ASP A 65 -14.45 3.83 21.85
CA ASP A 65 -14.14 5.26 21.91
C ASP A 65 -12.72 5.43 21.38
N ILE A 66 -12.56 6.15 20.29
CA ILE A 66 -11.26 6.32 19.67
C ILE A 66 -10.96 7.79 19.37
N GLU A 67 -9.68 8.08 19.32
CA GLU A 67 -9.16 9.34 18.86
C GLU A 67 -8.29 9.00 17.65
N VAL A 68 -8.45 9.71 16.57
CA VAL A 68 -7.71 9.42 15.31
C VAL A 68 -6.69 10.53 15.05
N VAL A 69 -5.44 10.12 14.86
CA VAL A 69 -4.36 11.00 14.43
C VAL A 69 -4.04 10.63 12.98
N ALA A 70 -4.42 11.49 12.06
CA ALA A 70 -4.28 11.23 10.63
C ALA A 70 -3.06 11.95 10.07
N LEU A 71 -2.11 11.20 9.54
CA LEU A 71 -0.85 11.70 9.01
C LEU A 71 -0.50 10.91 7.76
N GLY A 72 0.51 11.31 7.01
CA GLY A 72 1.04 10.48 5.94
C GLY A 72 1.72 9.23 6.50
N ALA A 73 1.87 8.21 5.67
CA ALA A 73 2.40 6.92 6.13
C ALA A 73 3.79 7.05 6.77
N SER A 74 4.73 7.69 6.09
CA SER A 74 6.07 7.87 6.64
C SER A 74 6.06 8.78 7.87
N GLU A 75 5.14 9.73 7.92
CA GLU A 75 5.02 10.61 9.08
C GLU A 75 4.54 9.87 10.32
N VAL A 76 3.64 8.90 10.16
CA VAL A 76 3.21 8.04 11.27
C VAL A 76 4.42 7.28 11.82
N THR A 77 5.21 6.69 10.94
CA THR A 77 6.40 5.94 11.34
C THR A 77 7.40 6.83 12.07
N GLU A 78 7.69 8.00 11.51
CA GLU A 78 8.62 8.95 12.12
C GLU A 78 8.13 9.42 13.49
N ARG A 79 6.83 9.69 13.60
CA ARG A 79 6.24 10.12 14.86
C ARG A 79 6.32 9.03 15.93
N MET A 80 6.02 7.80 15.58
CA MET A 80 6.13 6.68 16.53
C MET A 80 7.58 6.49 17.00
N ILE A 81 8.54 6.64 16.09
CA ILE A 81 9.96 6.57 16.45
C ILE A 81 10.32 7.72 17.41
N ALA A 82 9.86 8.93 17.12
CA ALA A 82 10.12 10.09 17.96
C ALA A 82 9.50 9.95 19.35
N GLU A 83 8.37 9.25 19.46
CA GLU A 83 7.65 9.04 20.71
C GLU A 83 8.10 7.78 21.46
N LYS A 84 9.17 7.15 21.01
CA LYS A 84 9.60 5.85 21.54
C LYS A 84 9.66 5.82 23.07
N ASN A 85 10.11 6.89 23.70
CA ASN A 85 10.25 6.93 25.14
C ASN A 85 8.96 7.33 25.88
N ASN A 86 7.95 7.77 25.16
CA ASN A 86 6.64 8.10 25.71
C ASN A 86 5.58 7.83 24.66
N PRO A 87 5.31 6.56 24.36
CA PRO A 87 4.39 6.19 23.29
C PRO A 87 2.97 6.69 23.54
N LEU A 88 2.36 7.29 22.54
CA LEU A 88 0.99 7.76 22.61
C LEU A 88 0.04 6.92 21.76
N CYS A 89 0.56 6.20 20.78
CA CYS A 89 -0.25 5.38 19.88
C CYS A 89 -0.63 4.05 20.52
N ASP A 90 -1.87 3.65 20.35
CA ASP A 90 -2.31 2.32 20.77
C ASP A 90 -2.36 1.35 19.58
N VAL A 91 -2.94 1.76 18.47
CA VAL A 91 -3.02 0.93 17.27
C VAL A 91 -2.73 1.75 16.02
N THR A 92 -2.28 1.07 14.98
CA THR A 92 -2.10 1.70 13.67
C THR A 92 -3.05 1.08 12.67
N PHE A 93 -3.51 1.88 11.72
CA PHE A 93 -4.41 1.44 10.68
C PHE A 93 -3.94 1.97 9.34
N GLY A 94 -3.65 1.07 8.43
CA GLY A 94 -3.48 1.42 7.03
C GLY A 94 -2.06 1.59 6.53
N LEU A 95 -1.06 1.45 7.38
CA LEU A 95 0.32 1.51 6.91
C LEU A 95 0.62 0.28 6.04
N ASN A 96 1.60 0.44 5.14
CA ASN A 96 2.00 -0.64 4.24
C ASN A 96 3.15 -1.47 4.83
N ASN A 97 3.54 -2.49 4.11
CA ASN A 97 4.58 -3.43 4.55
C ASN A 97 5.91 -2.73 4.87
N ILE A 98 6.31 -1.76 4.06
CA ILE A 98 7.59 -1.07 4.26
C ILE A 98 7.59 -0.33 5.60
N GLU A 99 6.50 0.39 5.90
CA GLU A 99 6.40 1.14 7.14
C GLU A 99 6.32 0.20 8.35
N TYR A 100 5.56 -0.88 8.25
CA TYR A 100 5.48 -1.84 9.35
C TYR A 100 6.81 -2.54 9.61
N GLU A 101 7.58 -2.86 8.57
CA GLU A 101 8.89 -3.46 8.78
C GLU A 101 9.84 -2.47 9.49
N LYS A 102 9.74 -1.18 9.18
CA LYS A 102 10.50 -0.14 9.89
C LYS A 102 10.09 -0.05 11.35
N LEU A 103 8.80 -0.09 11.64
CA LEU A 103 8.30 -0.06 13.02
C LEU A 103 8.73 -1.31 13.78
N LYS A 104 8.66 -2.45 13.13
CA LYS A 104 9.07 -3.72 13.71
C LYS A 104 10.55 -3.72 14.05
N ALA A 105 11.39 -3.24 13.12
CA ALA A 105 12.84 -3.14 13.33
C ALA A 105 13.21 -2.20 14.48
N ASN A 106 12.36 -1.21 14.77
CA ASN A 106 12.57 -0.29 15.88
C ASN A 106 11.92 -0.76 17.20
N GLY A 107 11.36 -1.95 17.22
CA GLY A 107 10.74 -2.50 18.44
C GLY A 107 9.45 -1.81 18.86
N LEU A 108 8.74 -1.19 17.90
CA LEU A 108 7.57 -0.38 18.21
C LEU A 108 6.24 -1.10 18.06
N LEU A 109 6.25 -2.35 17.65
CA LEU A 109 5.04 -3.17 17.52
C LEU A 109 5.11 -4.37 18.45
N GLN A 110 3.96 -4.95 18.77
CA GLN A 110 3.92 -6.19 19.51
C GLN A 110 3.08 -7.24 18.78
N LYS A 111 3.32 -8.50 19.09
CA LYS A 111 2.61 -9.60 18.47
C LYS A 111 1.18 -9.67 18.96
N TRP A 112 0.30 -10.08 18.08
CA TRP A 112 -1.11 -10.31 18.37
C TRP A 112 -1.68 -11.20 17.26
N GLU A 113 -2.92 -11.62 17.38
CA GLU A 113 -3.56 -12.37 16.32
C GLU A 113 -5.04 -12.01 16.29
N PRO A 114 -5.56 -11.60 15.13
CA PRO A 114 -6.98 -11.30 15.01
C PRO A 114 -7.82 -12.58 14.93
N ASP A 115 -9.07 -12.48 15.36
CA ASP A 115 -10.01 -13.61 15.30
C ASP A 115 -10.42 -13.93 13.84
N TRP A 116 -10.15 -13.04 12.90
CA TRP A 116 -10.46 -13.21 11.49
C TRP A 116 -9.24 -13.66 10.65
N VAL A 117 -8.17 -14.08 11.30
CA VAL A 117 -6.92 -14.40 10.59
C VAL A 117 -7.10 -15.46 9.50
N ASP A 118 -7.97 -16.44 9.73
CA ASP A 118 -8.18 -17.52 8.77
C ASP A 118 -8.96 -17.06 7.52
N GLY A 119 -9.52 -15.86 7.55
CA GLY A 119 -10.28 -15.31 6.43
C GLY A 119 -9.45 -14.55 5.43
N VAL A 120 -8.13 -14.38 5.65
CA VAL A 120 -7.26 -13.69 4.73
C VAL A 120 -6.21 -14.65 4.17
N ASP A 121 -5.65 -14.28 3.01
CA ASP A 121 -4.64 -15.11 2.36
C ASP A 121 -3.37 -15.09 3.21
N ALA A 122 -2.87 -16.27 3.53
CA ALA A 122 -1.65 -16.41 4.33
C ALA A 122 -0.44 -15.71 3.69
N ASP A 123 -0.41 -15.61 2.37
CA ASP A 123 0.68 -14.96 1.65
C ASP A 123 0.74 -13.44 1.90
N LEU A 124 -0.33 -12.86 2.44
CA LEU A 124 -0.39 -11.43 2.74
C LEU A 124 -0.10 -11.12 4.21
N ILE A 125 0.04 -12.13 5.05
CA ILE A 125 0.21 -11.97 6.49
C ILE A 125 1.69 -11.89 6.84
N ASP A 126 2.05 -11.00 7.76
CA ASP A 126 3.39 -10.95 8.34
C ASP A 126 3.69 -12.29 9.03
N PRO A 127 4.69 -13.04 8.59
CA PRO A 127 4.98 -14.34 9.19
C PRO A 127 5.41 -14.23 10.66
N ASP A 128 5.84 -13.06 11.10
CA ASP A 128 6.27 -12.85 12.49
C ASP A 128 5.11 -12.44 13.41
N GLY A 129 3.92 -12.20 12.87
CA GLY A 129 2.72 -11.97 13.69
C GLY A 129 2.57 -10.58 14.27
N TYR A 130 3.13 -9.55 13.64
CA TYR A 130 3.03 -8.18 14.14
C TYR A 130 1.95 -7.37 13.44
N TYR A 131 1.72 -7.57 12.16
CA TYR A 131 0.70 -6.81 11.43
C TYR A 131 -0.12 -7.71 10.51
N TYR A 132 -1.40 -7.37 10.37
CA TYR A 132 -2.36 -8.22 9.65
C TYR A 132 -3.14 -7.40 8.62
N PRO A 133 -3.35 -7.96 7.43
CA PRO A 133 -3.83 -7.18 6.28
C PRO A 133 -5.33 -6.90 6.34
N VAL A 134 -5.73 -5.72 5.90
CA VAL A 134 -7.14 -5.37 5.74
C VAL A 134 -7.49 -4.99 4.31
N THR A 135 -6.60 -4.29 3.60
CA THR A 135 -6.83 -3.93 2.20
C THR A 135 -5.57 -4.20 1.39
N THR A 136 -5.75 -4.40 0.10
CA THR A 136 -4.64 -4.63 -0.79
C THR A 136 -4.76 -3.73 -2.01
N THR A 137 -3.61 -3.31 -2.52
CA THR A 137 -3.51 -2.55 -3.75
C THR A 137 -2.46 -3.23 -4.63
N PRO A 138 -2.86 -4.18 -5.47
CA PRO A 138 -1.94 -4.75 -6.44
C PRO A 138 -1.45 -3.68 -7.40
N LEU A 139 -0.15 -3.68 -7.71
CA LEU A 139 0.43 -2.77 -8.68
C LEU A 139 0.58 -3.52 -9.99
N VAL A 140 0.19 -2.88 -11.09
CA VAL A 140 0.03 -3.55 -12.37
C VAL A 140 0.64 -2.73 -13.51
N LEU A 141 0.86 -3.39 -14.62
CA LEU A 141 1.13 -2.71 -15.90
C LEU A 141 -0.15 -2.84 -16.73
N MET A 142 -0.82 -1.72 -16.99
CA MET A 142 -1.99 -1.73 -17.85
C MET A 142 -1.60 -1.35 -19.27
N GLY A 143 -2.33 -1.86 -20.23
CA GLY A 143 -2.04 -1.62 -21.63
C GLY A 143 -3.26 -1.24 -22.46
N ASN A 144 -2.98 -0.60 -23.60
CA ASN A 144 -4.00 -0.29 -24.59
C ASN A 144 -4.67 -1.58 -25.04
N ALA A 145 -5.99 -1.54 -25.21
CA ALA A 145 -6.77 -2.71 -25.57
C ALA A 145 -6.32 -3.42 -26.85
N ASP A 146 -5.77 -2.67 -27.80
CA ASP A 146 -5.36 -3.21 -29.09
C ASP A 146 -3.85 -3.45 -29.21
N TYR A 147 -3.10 -3.20 -28.13
CA TYR A 147 -1.66 -3.44 -28.17
C TYR A 147 -1.39 -4.94 -28.21
N ASP A 148 -0.69 -5.40 -29.25
CA ASP A 148 -0.56 -6.82 -29.51
C ASP A 148 0.71 -7.47 -28.94
N ASN A 149 1.54 -6.73 -28.24
CA ASN A 149 2.80 -7.25 -27.71
C ASN A 149 2.95 -7.01 -26.20
N MET A 150 1.88 -7.24 -25.44
CA MET A 150 1.98 -7.07 -24.00
C MET A 150 3.07 -7.98 -23.42
N PRO A 151 3.92 -7.45 -22.53
CA PRO A 151 4.95 -8.27 -21.91
C PRO A 151 4.35 -9.28 -20.93
N SER A 152 5.13 -10.31 -20.63
CA SER A 152 4.72 -11.32 -19.66
C SER A 152 5.23 -11.02 -18.26
N ASP A 153 6.22 -10.14 -18.14
CA ASP A 153 6.84 -9.80 -16.86
C ASP A 153 7.43 -8.38 -16.95
N TRP A 154 7.55 -7.72 -15.81
CA TRP A 154 8.18 -6.40 -15.73
C TRP A 154 9.59 -6.39 -16.34
N THR A 155 10.34 -7.48 -16.16
CA THR A 155 11.71 -7.56 -16.68
C THR A 155 11.78 -7.64 -18.19
N ASP A 156 10.69 -8.00 -18.86
CA ASP A 156 10.65 -7.95 -20.33
C ASP A 156 10.80 -6.52 -20.84
N LEU A 157 10.41 -5.53 -20.04
CA LEU A 157 10.47 -4.14 -20.42
C LEU A 157 11.90 -3.61 -20.61
N THR A 158 12.89 -4.37 -20.16
CA THR A 158 14.31 -4.04 -20.39
C THR A 158 14.75 -4.30 -21.82
N LYS A 159 13.92 -4.98 -22.62
CA LYS A 159 14.26 -5.27 -24.02
C LYS A 159 14.06 -4.05 -24.89
N ASP A 160 14.85 -3.96 -25.95
CA ASP A 160 14.79 -2.80 -26.85
C ASP A 160 13.43 -2.60 -27.51
N GLU A 161 12.71 -3.69 -27.75
CA GLU A 161 11.38 -3.61 -28.38
C GLU A 161 10.36 -2.83 -27.56
N TYR A 162 10.60 -2.64 -26.27
CA TYR A 162 9.69 -1.90 -25.41
C TYR A 162 10.16 -0.47 -25.11
N LYS A 163 11.30 -0.08 -25.65
CA LYS A 163 11.86 1.25 -25.37
C LYS A 163 10.91 2.35 -25.81
N GLY A 164 10.56 3.23 -24.90
CA GLY A 164 9.65 4.36 -25.17
C GLY A 164 8.18 3.97 -25.23
N LEU A 165 7.82 2.73 -24.89
CA LEU A 165 6.45 2.26 -25.01
C LEU A 165 5.71 2.11 -23.69
N TYR A 166 6.35 2.38 -22.55
CA TYR A 166 5.70 2.32 -21.25
C TYR A 166 6.05 3.52 -20.40
N GLN A 167 5.13 3.86 -19.52
CA GLN A 167 5.24 5.02 -18.68
C GLN A 167 5.44 4.62 -17.23
N LEU A 168 6.29 5.33 -16.52
CA LEU A 168 6.50 5.15 -15.09
C LEU A 168 6.20 6.44 -14.35
N HIS A 169 5.62 6.28 -13.17
CA HIS A 169 5.41 7.37 -12.24
C HIS A 169 6.73 7.74 -11.56
N ASN A 170 6.74 8.85 -10.86
CA ASN A 170 7.91 9.33 -10.15
C ASN A 170 8.40 8.27 -9.15
N LEU A 171 9.68 7.95 -9.22
CA LEU A 171 10.28 6.88 -8.42
C LEU A 171 10.22 7.14 -6.92
N GLY A 172 10.09 8.38 -6.51
CA GLY A 172 9.89 8.70 -5.11
C GLY A 172 8.49 8.38 -4.60
N GLY A 173 7.51 8.17 -5.48
CA GLY A 173 6.15 7.84 -5.09
C GLY A 173 5.97 6.36 -4.80
N GLY A 174 4.93 6.02 -4.05
CA GLY A 174 4.72 4.67 -3.57
C GLY A 174 4.57 3.60 -4.64
N THR A 175 3.84 3.90 -5.72
CA THR A 175 3.64 2.92 -6.79
C THR A 175 4.96 2.59 -7.47
N ALA A 176 5.65 3.58 -7.99
CA ALA A 176 6.91 3.36 -8.72
C ALA A 176 7.98 2.75 -7.83
N LYS A 177 8.09 3.24 -6.60
CA LYS A 177 9.06 2.73 -5.63
C LYS A 177 8.85 1.24 -5.35
N THR A 178 7.60 0.84 -5.14
CA THR A 178 7.28 -0.55 -4.82
C THR A 178 7.48 -1.47 -6.01
N VAL A 179 7.08 -1.04 -7.21
CA VAL A 179 7.33 -1.82 -8.43
C VAL A 179 8.83 -1.98 -8.64
N PHE A 180 9.59 -0.90 -8.51
CA PHE A 180 11.05 -0.92 -8.66
C PHE A 180 11.68 -1.90 -7.67
N ALA A 181 11.29 -1.81 -6.39
CA ALA A 181 11.77 -2.72 -5.35
C ALA A 181 11.44 -4.18 -5.67
N SER A 182 10.24 -4.43 -6.19
CA SER A 182 9.81 -5.79 -6.53
C SER A 182 10.65 -6.40 -7.65
N ILE A 183 11.16 -5.58 -8.53
CA ILE A 183 12.00 -6.04 -9.63
C ILE A 183 13.41 -6.32 -9.13
N ILE A 184 14.07 -5.34 -8.51
CA ILE A 184 15.48 -5.51 -8.19
C ILE A 184 15.72 -6.47 -7.02
N SER A 185 14.76 -6.63 -6.12
CA SER A 185 14.88 -7.59 -5.02
C SER A 185 14.97 -9.04 -5.50
N ARG A 186 14.61 -9.31 -6.75
CA ARG A 186 14.82 -10.64 -7.35
C ARG A 186 16.31 -10.96 -7.51
N TYR A 187 17.15 -9.94 -7.47
CA TYR A 187 18.60 -10.04 -7.71
C TYR A 187 19.39 -9.79 -6.43
N GLN A 188 18.86 -10.23 -5.31
CA GLN A 188 19.50 -10.07 -4.02
C GLN A 188 20.84 -10.79 -4.00
N ASP A 189 21.88 -10.07 -3.56
CA ASP A 189 23.23 -10.60 -3.48
C ASP A 189 23.93 -9.95 -2.27
N PRO A 190 24.30 -10.71 -1.25
CA PRO A 190 24.95 -10.13 -0.06
C PRO A 190 26.25 -9.41 -0.38
N ASP A 191 26.92 -9.78 -1.49
CA ASP A 191 28.17 -9.17 -1.88
C ASP A 191 27.97 -8.03 -2.90
N GLY A 192 26.73 -7.78 -3.29
CA GLY A 192 26.42 -6.75 -4.27
C GLY A 192 26.27 -5.37 -3.65
N ASP A 193 26.30 -4.35 -4.52
CA ASP A 193 26.11 -2.98 -4.10
C ASP A 193 24.69 -2.81 -3.56
N LEU A 194 24.54 -2.33 -2.35
CA LEU A 194 23.25 -2.18 -1.66
C LEU A 194 22.45 -3.50 -1.62
N GLY A 195 23.15 -4.63 -1.58
CA GLY A 195 22.56 -5.95 -1.49
C GLY A 195 22.00 -6.51 -2.79
N ILE A 196 22.31 -5.87 -3.94
CA ILE A 196 21.82 -6.26 -5.26
C ILE A 196 23.00 -6.59 -6.18
N SER A 197 22.87 -7.65 -6.98
CA SER A 197 23.90 -8.06 -7.91
C SER A 197 24.10 -7.06 -9.05
N ASP A 198 25.22 -7.17 -9.75
CA ASP A 198 25.48 -6.36 -10.94
C ASP A 198 24.39 -6.55 -11.98
N GLU A 199 23.90 -7.79 -12.15
CA GLU A 199 22.81 -8.07 -13.07
C GLU A 199 21.55 -7.30 -12.67
N GLY A 200 21.23 -7.26 -11.38
CA GLY A 200 20.08 -6.51 -10.87
C GLY A 200 20.18 -5.03 -11.19
N TRP A 201 21.36 -4.43 -11.03
CA TRP A 201 21.55 -3.02 -11.34
C TRP A 201 21.51 -2.76 -12.87
N GLU A 202 21.94 -3.72 -13.69
CA GLU A 202 21.78 -3.62 -15.13
C GLU A 202 20.32 -3.63 -15.54
N ILE A 203 19.54 -4.53 -14.96
CA ILE A 203 18.08 -4.59 -15.18
C ILE A 203 17.44 -3.27 -14.73
N ALA A 204 17.81 -2.75 -13.57
CA ALA A 204 17.30 -1.48 -13.08
C ALA A 204 17.57 -0.34 -14.06
N ALA A 205 18.81 -0.24 -14.55
CA ALA A 205 19.20 0.81 -15.47
C ALA A 205 18.38 0.75 -16.77
N LYS A 206 18.19 -0.44 -17.31
CA LYS A 206 17.42 -0.61 -18.55
C LYS A 206 15.94 -0.37 -18.35
N PHE A 207 15.39 -0.87 -17.25
CA PHE A 207 13.97 -0.66 -16.93
C PHE A 207 13.65 0.83 -16.82
N LEU A 208 14.47 1.57 -16.08
CA LEU A 208 14.26 3.01 -15.91
C LEU A 208 14.64 3.79 -17.18
N GLY A 209 15.67 3.38 -17.87
CA GLY A 209 16.12 4.08 -19.08
C GLY A 209 15.22 3.90 -20.29
N ASN A 210 14.49 2.80 -20.38
CA ASN A 210 13.57 2.56 -21.49
C ASN A 210 12.22 3.23 -21.30
N ALA A 211 11.92 3.70 -20.11
CA ALA A 211 10.60 4.22 -19.78
C ALA A 211 10.41 5.68 -20.17
N HIS A 212 9.18 6.04 -20.45
CA HIS A 212 8.78 7.43 -20.46
C HIS A 212 8.40 7.81 -19.02
N ASN A 213 9.06 8.81 -18.47
CA ASN A 213 8.74 9.29 -17.12
C ASN A 213 7.63 10.32 -17.23
N ILE A 214 6.52 10.05 -16.56
CA ILE A 214 5.34 10.90 -16.62
C ILE A 214 5.68 12.25 -16.00
N ALA A 215 5.46 13.33 -16.74
CA ALA A 215 5.68 14.68 -16.24
C ALA A 215 4.40 15.20 -15.56
N ASP A 216 4.56 16.21 -14.74
CA ASP A 216 3.43 16.84 -14.08
C ASP A 216 2.46 17.36 -15.13
N GLY A 217 1.21 17.05 -14.95
CA GLY A 217 0.15 17.52 -15.86
C GLY A 217 -0.09 16.63 -17.08
N GLU A 218 0.72 15.61 -17.31
CA GLU A 218 0.46 14.69 -18.40
C GLU A 218 -0.74 13.80 -18.08
N ASP A 219 -1.54 13.51 -19.08
CA ASP A 219 -2.61 12.52 -18.96
C ASP A 219 -2.06 11.16 -19.39
N ALA A 220 -1.43 10.47 -18.47
CA ALA A 220 -0.80 9.17 -18.76
C ALA A 220 -1.82 8.13 -19.21
N VAL A 221 -2.99 8.12 -18.61
CA VAL A 221 -4.05 7.17 -18.97
C VAL A 221 -4.58 7.45 -20.38
N GLY A 222 -4.76 8.72 -20.73
CA GLY A 222 -5.14 9.11 -22.07
C GLY A 222 -4.12 8.67 -23.12
N SER A 223 -2.84 8.72 -22.78
CA SER A 223 -1.77 8.28 -23.67
C SER A 223 -1.79 6.76 -23.91
N VAL A 224 -2.25 5.99 -22.93
CA VAL A 224 -2.46 4.55 -23.13
C VAL A 224 -3.59 4.34 -24.13
N ILE A 225 -4.70 5.04 -23.93
CA ILE A 225 -5.89 4.88 -24.77
C ILE A 225 -5.62 5.29 -26.22
N ASP A 226 -4.91 6.39 -26.44
CA ASP A 226 -4.63 6.85 -27.80
C ASP A 226 -3.42 6.14 -28.44
N GLY A 227 -2.70 5.35 -27.68
CA GLY A 227 -1.57 4.55 -28.18
C GLY A 227 -0.23 5.28 -28.26
N THR A 228 -0.15 6.51 -27.76
CA THR A 228 1.13 7.24 -27.74
C THR A 228 2.14 6.52 -26.88
N TYR A 229 1.71 6.12 -25.67
CA TYR A 229 2.48 5.25 -24.80
C TYR A 229 1.53 4.11 -24.40
N PRO A 230 1.59 2.99 -25.10
CA PRO A 230 0.55 1.95 -24.96
C PRO A 230 0.50 1.22 -23.63
N MET A 231 1.44 1.47 -22.72
CA MET A 231 1.46 0.83 -21.40
C MET A 231 1.77 1.84 -20.32
N ASP A 232 1.22 1.59 -19.13
CA ASP A 232 1.39 2.48 -17.97
C ASP A 232 1.41 1.68 -16.68
N GLU A 233 2.38 1.99 -15.83
CA GLU A 233 2.43 1.48 -14.49
C GLU A 233 1.28 2.08 -13.69
N HIS A 234 0.49 1.25 -13.06
CA HIS A 234 -0.73 1.71 -12.39
C HIS A 234 -1.06 0.82 -11.19
N TRP A 235 -2.17 1.07 -10.54
CA TRP A 235 -2.63 0.24 -9.42
C TRP A 235 -4.04 -0.26 -9.71
N ALA A 236 -4.36 -1.45 -9.17
CA ALA A 236 -5.58 -2.17 -9.56
C ALA A 236 -6.87 -1.36 -9.39
N SER A 237 -7.07 -0.74 -8.22
CA SER A 237 -8.29 0.06 -8.01
C SER A 237 -8.34 1.25 -8.96
N GLY A 238 -7.19 1.85 -9.27
CA GLY A 238 -7.10 2.95 -10.23
C GLY A 238 -7.47 2.50 -11.64
N VAL A 239 -7.06 1.31 -12.05
CA VAL A 239 -7.44 0.75 -13.36
C VAL A 239 -8.96 0.67 -13.44
N LEU A 240 -9.62 0.15 -12.41
CA LEU A 240 -11.07 0.00 -12.40
C LEU A 240 -11.77 1.36 -12.46
N THR A 241 -11.28 2.35 -11.73
CA THR A 241 -11.80 3.71 -11.76
C THR A 241 -11.67 4.30 -13.17
N GLU A 242 -10.51 4.18 -13.78
CA GLU A 242 -10.27 4.71 -15.12
C GLU A 242 -11.12 4.01 -16.17
N GLN A 243 -11.31 2.70 -16.06
CA GLN A 243 -12.17 1.96 -16.98
C GLN A 243 -13.61 2.47 -16.94
N LYS A 244 -14.08 2.77 -15.74
CA LYS A 244 -15.43 3.29 -15.58
C LYS A 244 -15.54 4.72 -16.07
N ASP A 245 -14.62 5.58 -15.68
CA ASP A 245 -14.68 7.01 -16.01
C ASP A 245 -14.48 7.26 -17.50
N ARG A 246 -13.71 6.43 -18.19
CA ARG A 246 -13.37 6.60 -19.60
C ARG A 246 -14.09 5.63 -20.53
N ASP A 247 -14.91 4.77 -19.97
CA ASP A 247 -15.63 3.74 -20.74
C ASP A 247 -14.66 2.96 -21.62
N TYR A 248 -13.63 2.39 -20.99
CA TYR A 248 -12.54 1.73 -21.71
C TYR A 248 -12.10 0.49 -20.93
N LYS A 249 -11.64 -0.56 -21.61
CA LYS A 249 -11.12 -1.77 -20.96
C LYS A 249 -9.66 -1.94 -21.31
N PHE A 250 -8.79 -1.87 -20.30
CA PHE A 250 -7.36 -2.04 -20.49
C PHE A 250 -6.95 -3.51 -20.47
N GLN A 251 -5.86 -3.83 -21.16
CA GLN A 251 -5.18 -5.10 -20.92
C GLN A 251 -4.36 -4.97 -19.63
N ILE A 252 -4.14 -6.08 -18.94
CA ILE A 252 -3.35 -6.13 -17.72
C ILE A 252 -2.30 -7.23 -17.87
N MET A 253 -1.03 -6.90 -17.63
CA MET A 253 0.04 -7.90 -17.59
C MET A 253 -0.14 -8.78 -16.35
N THR A 254 0.05 -10.08 -16.50
CA THR A 254 -0.11 -11.04 -15.40
C THR A 254 1.16 -11.89 -15.26
N PRO A 255 2.18 -11.38 -14.55
CA PRO A 255 3.43 -12.11 -14.40
C PRO A 255 3.26 -13.42 -13.64
N ASP A 256 3.95 -14.46 -14.07
CA ASP A 256 3.91 -15.76 -13.38
C ASP A 256 4.43 -15.65 -11.95
N ILE A 257 5.39 -14.77 -11.71
CA ILE A 257 5.94 -14.56 -10.37
C ILE A 257 4.95 -13.84 -9.44
N GLY A 258 3.90 -13.26 -10.01
CA GLY A 258 2.94 -12.43 -9.28
C GLY A 258 3.28 -10.95 -9.37
N GLU A 259 2.37 -10.12 -8.85
CA GLU A 259 2.54 -8.68 -8.82
C GLU A 259 2.91 -8.21 -7.42
N PRO A 260 3.60 -7.07 -7.30
CA PRO A 260 3.79 -6.50 -5.97
C PRO A 260 2.44 -5.98 -5.47
N TYR A 261 2.03 -6.44 -4.29
CA TYR A 261 0.84 -5.96 -3.64
C TYR A 261 1.27 -5.01 -2.54
N VAL A 262 0.75 -3.79 -2.56
CA VAL A 262 0.80 -2.93 -1.39
C VAL A 262 -0.30 -3.42 -0.48
N VAL A 263 0.06 -3.89 0.70
CA VAL A 263 -0.89 -4.40 1.66
C VAL A 263 -0.97 -3.42 2.80
N GLU A 264 -2.18 -2.94 3.10
CA GLU A 264 -2.40 -2.05 4.22
C GLU A 264 -2.92 -2.87 5.37
N SER A 265 -2.32 -2.68 6.53
CA SER A 265 -2.53 -3.59 7.65
C SER A 265 -2.88 -2.88 8.95
N LEU A 266 -3.12 -3.67 9.97
CA LEU A 266 -3.40 -3.26 11.33
C LEU A 266 -2.31 -3.79 12.25
N ALA A 267 -1.92 -3.01 13.24
CA ALA A 267 -0.95 -3.44 14.22
C ALA A 267 -1.20 -2.80 15.59
N ILE A 268 -0.62 -3.40 16.62
CA ILE A 268 -0.72 -2.92 17.99
C ILE A 268 0.66 -2.38 18.40
N SER A 269 0.66 -1.15 18.94
CA SER A 269 1.88 -0.51 19.42
C SER A 269 2.46 -1.29 20.60
N ALA A 270 3.77 -1.45 20.63
CA ALA A 270 4.45 -2.08 21.77
C ALA A 270 4.25 -1.30 23.07
N GLY A 271 3.99 -0.01 22.98
CA GLY A 271 3.85 0.83 24.16
C GLY A 271 2.45 0.96 24.73
N THR A 272 1.45 0.32 24.12
CA THR A 272 0.08 0.44 24.65
C THR A 272 -0.07 -0.26 25.98
N LYS A 273 -0.90 0.31 26.84
CA LYS A 273 -1.27 -0.31 28.10
C LYS A 273 -2.69 -0.87 28.02
N LYS A 274 -3.26 -0.93 26.81
CA LYS A 274 -4.65 -1.29 26.59
C LYS A 274 -4.75 -2.46 25.60
N TYR A 275 -3.87 -3.42 25.71
CA TYR A 275 -3.74 -4.52 24.75
C TYR A 275 -5.07 -5.22 24.44
N ASP A 276 -5.83 -5.58 25.47
CA ASP A 276 -7.07 -6.32 25.26
C ASP A 276 -8.11 -5.48 24.49
N THR A 277 -8.19 -4.19 24.80
CA THR A 277 -9.08 -3.28 24.07
C THR A 277 -8.59 -3.10 22.62
N CYS A 278 -7.29 -3.04 22.42
CA CYS A 278 -6.73 -2.97 21.08
C CYS A 278 -7.10 -4.20 20.24
N VAL A 279 -6.98 -5.40 20.82
CA VAL A 279 -7.34 -6.63 20.11
C VAL A 279 -8.83 -6.62 19.76
N ALA A 280 -9.69 -6.26 20.72
CA ALA A 280 -11.13 -6.20 20.47
C ALA A 280 -11.47 -5.20 19.36
N PHE A 281 -10.85 -4.03 19.39
CA PHE A 281 -11.06 -3.01 18.36
C PHE A 281 -10.61 -3.50 16.99
N LEU A 282 -9.44 -4.11 16.89
CA LEU A 282 -8.91 -4.58 15.62
C LEU A 282 -9.64 -5.83 15.10
N ASN A 283 -10.21 -6.65 16.00
CA ASN A 283 -11.10 -7.72 15.58
C ASN A 283 -12.34 -7.15 14.91
N TRP A 284 -12.87 -6.04 15.43
CA TRP A 284 -13.99 -5.36 14.81
C TRP A 284 -13.58 -4.68 13.49
N LEU A 285 -12.50 -3.87 13.53
CA LEU A 285 -12.09 -3.08 12.35
C LEU A 285 -11.75 -3.95 11.16
N GLY A 286 -11.07 -5.06 11.37
CA GLY A 286 -10.67 -5.96 10.28
C GLY A 286 -11.72 -7.01 9.93
N SER A 287 -12.90 -6.98 10.55
CA SER A 287 -13.94 -7.97 10.24
C SER A 287 -14.45 -7.80 8.79
N SER A 288 -14.98 -8.87 8.24
CA SER A 288 -15.53 -8.85 6.88
C SER A 288 -16.61 -7.79 6.69
N ASP A 289 -17.50 -7.63 7.66
CA ASP A 289 -18.59 -6.66 7.54
C ASP A 289 -18.06 -5.22 7.51
N VAL A 290 -17.12 -4.89 8.38
CA VAL A 290 -16.55 -3.55 8.45
C VAL A 290 -15.72 -3.27 7.19
N GLN A 291 -14.95 -4.24 6.74
CA GLN A 291 -14.12 -4.06 5.55
C GLN A 291 -14.97 -3.99 4.27
N LEU A 292 -16.08 -4.68 4.19
CA LEU A 292 -17.02 -4.54 3.08
C LEU A 292 -17.64 -3.14 3.08
N ASP A 293 -18.07 -2.66 4.24
CA ASP A 293 -18.61 -1.31 4.38
C ASP A 293 -17.57 -0.26 3.98
N TRP A 294 -16.33 -0.43 4.42
CA TRP A 294 -15.23 0.47 4.05
C TRP A 294 -15.01 0.48 2.54
N SER A 295 -15.02 -0.71 1.93
CA SER A 295 -14.90 -0.85 0.47
C SER A 295 -16.02 -0.15 -0.27
N ASN A 296 -17.26 -0.32 0.20
CA ASN A 296 -18.42 0.29 -0.43
C ASN A 296 -18.36 1.82 -0.36
N ASN A 297 -17.79 2.37 0.68
CA ASN A 297 -17.69 3.81 0.85
C ASN A 297 -16.46 4.43 0.22
N TYR A 298 -15.35 3.71 0.15
CA TYR A 298 -14.06 4.29 -0.24
C TYR A 298 -13.36 3.56 -1.37
N GLY A 299 -13.97 2.54 -1.96
CA GLY A 299 -13.42 1.85 -3.14
C GLY A 299 -12.19 1.01 -2.86
N THR A 300 -11.96 0.61 -1.62
CA THR A 300 -10.81 -0.23 -1.27
C THR A 300 -11.07 -1.68 -1.67
N ILE A 301 -10.00 -2.46 -1.80
CA ILE A 301 -10.09 -3.89 -2.10
C ILE A 301 -9.80 -4.64 -0.80
N PRO A 302 -10.81 -5.29 -0.19
CA PRO A 302 -10.61 -5.95 1.09
C PRO A 302 -9.80 -7.23 0.94
N CYS A 303 -9.00 -7.55 1.96
CA CYS A 303 -8.24 -8.79 2.04
C CYS A 303 -9.08 -9.94 2.56
N GLN A 304 -10.13 -9.66 3.34
CA GLN A 304 -11.02 -10.70 3.84
C GLN A 304 -11.74 -11.36 2.67
N LYS A 305 -11.59 -12.67 2.53
CA LYS A 305 -12.18 -13.42 1.40
C LYS A 305 -13.69 -13.28 1.35
N GLU A 306 -14.33 -13.33 2.52
CA GLU A 306 -15.77 -13.19 2.61
C GLU A 306 -16.24 -11.81 2.16
N ALA A 307 -15.51 -10.75 2.50
CA ALA A 307 -15.82 -9.41 2.04
C ALA A 307 -15.54 -9.28 0.53
N LEU A 308 -14.43 -9.83 0.07
CA LEU A 308 -14.06 -9.78 -1.34
C LEU A 308 -15.11 -10.47 -2.22
N ASP A 309 -15.75 -11.52 -1.73
CA ASP A 309 -16.80 -12.20 -2.48
C ASP A 309 -18.06 -11.34 -2.65
N GLN A 310 -18.20 -10.28 -1.89
CA GLN A 310 -19.38 -9.42 -1.92
C GLN A 310 -19.14 -8.06 -2.55
N VAL A 311 -17.91 -7.76 -3.01
CA VAL A 311 -17.64 -6.52 -3.73
C VAL A 311 -18.11 -6.65 -5.18
N SER A 312 -17.99 -5.57 -5.94
CA SER A 312 -18.45 -5.55 -7.33
C SER A 312 -17.77 -6.63 -8.18
N ASP A 313 -18.45 -7.06 -9.24
CA ASP A 313 -17.92 -8.08 -10.13
C ASP A 313 -16.61 -7.65 -10.79
N ASP A 314 -16.43 -6.38 -11.06
CA ASP A 314 -15.21 -5.84 -11.66
C ASP A 314 -14.01 -6.09 -10.77
N ILE A 315 -14.14 -5.85 -9.48
CA ILE A 315 -13.05 -6.08 -8.51
C ILE A 315 -12.74 -7.57 -8.46
N LYS A 316 -13.77 -8.41 -8.37
CA LYS A 316 -13.58 -9.85 -8.29
C LYS A 316 -12.89 -10.39 -9.54
N GLU A 317 -13.33 -9.97 -10.70
CA GLU A 317 -12.75 -10.42 -11.96
C GLU A 317 -11.27 -10.06 -12.03
N LEU A 318 -10.93 -8.81 -11.70
CA LEU A 318 -9.53 -8.39 -11.73
C LEU A 318 -8.69 -9.17 -10.72
N MET A 319 -9.16 -9.31 -9.49
CA MET A 319 -8.41 -9.98 -8.44
C MET A 319 -8.21 -11.47 -8.71
N GLU A 320 -9.11 -12.11 -9.45
CA GLU A 320 -8.96 -13.51 -9.83
C GLU A 320 -7.80 -13.73 -10.82
N THR A 321 -7.41 -12.70 -11.57
CA THR A 321 -6.32 -12.81 -12.54
C THR A 321 -4.96 -12.47 -11.95
N LEU A 322 -4.93 -11.92 -10.76
CA LEU A 322 -3.70 -11.45 -10.12
C LEU A 322 -3.34 -12.34 -8.94
N LYS A 323 -2.06 -12.42 -8.65
CA LYS A 323 -1.57 -13.08 -7.43
C LYS A 323 -0.40 -12.27 -6.88
N PRO A 324 -0.18 -12.29 -5.57
CA PRO A 324 0.92 -11.55 -4.99
C PRO A 324 2.26 -12.21 -5.27
N GLN A 325 3.26 -11.38 -5.57
CA GLN A 325 4.64 -11.82 -5.64
C GLN A 325 5.14 -12.03 -4.20
N ASP A 326 5.88 -13.09 -3.97
CA ASP A 326 6.49 -13.32 -2.66
C ASP A 326 7.69 -12.38 -2.53
N LEU A 327 7.61 -11.43 -1.62
CA LEU A 327 8.62 -10.39 -1.43
C LEU A 327 9.19 -10.42 -0.02
N ASP A 328 10.52 -10.26 0.07
CA ASP A 328 11.20 -10.12 1.36
C ASP A 328 11.07 -8.66 1.80
N TRP A 329 9.99 -8.35 2.49
CA TRP A 329 9.68 -6.97 2.89
C TRP A 329 10.70 -6.39 3.87
N SER A 330 11.31 -7.23 4.72
CA SER A 330 12.35 -6.78 5.64
C SER A 330 13.56 -6.26 4.87
N PHE A 331 14.00 -7.03 3.88
CA PHE A 331 15.10 -6.64 3.01
C PHE A 331 14.78 -5.38 2.22
N ILE A 332 13.56 -5.31 1.67
CA ILE A 332 13.12 -4.13 0.92
C ILE A 332 13.10 -2.89 1.82
N ALA A 333 12.49 -3.00 2.99
CA ALA A 333 12.37 -1.86 3.91
C ALA A 333 13.73 -1.32 4.33
N GLU A 334 14.71 -2.20 4.51
CA GLU A 334 16.04 -1.80 4.91
C GLU A 334 16.78 -1.04 3.81
N ASN A 335 16.52 -1.35 2.56
CA ASN A 335 17.33 -0.88 1.44
C ASN A 335 16.65 0.07 0.46
N VAL A 336 15.34 0.09 0.41
CA VAL A 336 14.61 0.73 -0.70
C VAL A 336 14.94 2.21 -0.86
N ASP A 337 15.11 2.94 0.22
CA ASP A 337 15.41 4.37 0.14
C ASP A 337 16.77 4.59 -0.53
N ALA A 338 17.76 3.77 -0.20
CA ALA A 338 19.08 3.84 -0.83
C ALA A 338 19.02 3.40 -2.30
N TRP A 339 18.21 2.40 -2.63
CA TRP A 339 18.03 1.97 -4.02
C TRP A 339 17.44 3.10 -4.87
N VAL A 340 16.42 3.77 -4.34
CA VAL A 340 15.77 4.89 -5.04
C VAL A 340 16.76 6.03 -5.24
N GLU A 341 17.54 6.36 -4.22
CA GLU A 341 18.54 7.41 -4.32
C GLU A 341 19.57 7.10 -5.41
N LYS A 342 20.10 5.89 -5.42
CA LYS A 342 21.05 5.46 -6.45
C LYS A 342 20.41 5.55 -7.84
N ALA A 343 19.20 5.06 -7.99
CA ALA A 343 18.51 5.05 -9.27
C ALA A 343 18.24 6.47 -9.78
N GLU A 344 17.81 7.37 -8.89
CA GLU A 344 17.56 8.75 -9.27
C GLU A 344 18.84 9.47 -9.71
N LEU A 345 19.97 9.16 -9.08
CA LEU A 345 21.22 9.79 -9.43
C LEU A 345 21.83 9.21 -10.71
N GLU A 346 21.64 7.93 -10.97
CA GLU A 346 22.38 7.25 -12.04
C GLU A 346 21.53 6.84 -13.26
N TYR A 347 20.25 6.59 -13.09
CA TYR A 347 19.46 5.97 -14.15
C TYR A 347 18.22 6.76 -14.57
N VAL A 348 17.75 7.69 -13.77
CA VAL A 348 16.57 8.48 -14.14
C VAL A 348 17.04 9.79 -14.78
N GLN A 349 16.40 10.17 -15.88
CA GLN A 349 16.84 11.35 -16.60
C GLN A 349 15.89 12.53 -16.48
#